data_729be584b01483cc5aeecb445ee04d7a
#
_entry.id   729be584b01483cc5aeecb445ee04d7a
#
_cell.length_a   1.000
_cell.length_b   1.000
_cell.length_c   1.000
_cell.angle_alpha   90.00
_cell.angle_beta   90.00
_cell.angle_gamma   90.00
#
_symmetry.space_group_name_H-M   'P 1'
#
loop_
_entity.id
_entity.type
_entity.pdbx_description
1 polymer ?
#
loop_
_entity_poly.entity_id
_entity_poly.type
_entity_poly.pdbx_seq_one_letter_code
_entity_poly.pdbx_strand_id
1 'polypeptide(L)'
;MGKQRDRDLGMSREVTRRDFINGVAIPVGGALVLPRWANALGQTPAPEQEPNYYPPTETGMRGSHDGSWEVGHQMRDRRGWDLSGATDTGERYDLVIVGGGISGLAAAHFFIDHVGRNARVLILDNHDDFGGHAKRNEFHYNGRMLALNGGTLNIESPERYNAPSRALLDAVGIDLDRFLADNADSRRMYRRMGLGSAYFFDKETWGTDRFVKRDPGRGYSAEFAARTPLSATAQRDLLALYNAPLPDYLPGLSSAEKKARLAKMSYTDFMLNVVKVDPQVMWFFQNTGNGSFAVGADALPALFAWQMGQPGFSGMHLEPTPDGVLADLPGGHHGRQRPGGGAVHFPDGNATLTRLLVRSLIP
;
A
#
# COMPACT_ATOMS: atom_id res chain seq x y z
N MET A 1 -28.35 -12.37 16.68
CA MET A 1 -27.94 -11.23 15.80
C MET A 1 -26.55 -11.41 15.18
N GLY A 2 -25.54 -12.00 15.82
CA GLY A 2 -24.20 -12.19 15.27
C GLY A 2 -24.13 -13.06 14.01
N LYS A 3 -24.76 -14.24 14.01
CA LYS A 3 -24.66 -15.21 12.89
C LYS A 3 -25.24 -14.73 11.54
N GLN A 4 -26.19 -13.80 11.53
CA GLN A 4 -26.72 -13.22 10.28
C GLN A 4 -25.72 -12.21 9.71
N ARG A 5 -25.13 -11.40 10.58
CA ARG A 5 -24.13 -10.38 10.21
C ARG A 5 -22.84 -11.02 9.63
N ASP A 6 -22.43 -12.15 10.19
CA ASP A 6 -21.28 -12.91 9.68
C ASP A 6 -21.52 -13.47 8.26
N ARG A 7 -22.78 -13.85 7.95
CA ARG A 7 -23.19 -14.27 6.59
C ARG A 7 -23.16 -13.11 5.60
N ASP A 8 -23.65 -11.93 6.00
CA ASP A 8 -23.72 -10.75 5.15
C ASP A 8 -22.33 -10.19 4.81
N LEU A 9 -21.34 -10.49 5.67
CA LEU A 9 -19.92 -10.16 5.47
C LEU A 9 -19.12 -11.26 4.76
N GLY A 10 -19.77 -12.32 4.27
CA GLY A 10 -19.09 -13.43 3.60
C GLY A 10 -18.27 -14.34 4.52
N MET A 11 -18.36 -14.16 5.84
CA MET A 11 -17.59 -14.93 6.84
C MET A 11 -18.22 -16.27 7.23
N SER A 12 -19.37 -16.62 6.64
CA SER A 12 -20.08 -17.87 6.95
C SER A 12 -19.61 -19.07 6.12
N ARG A 13 -18.66 -18.88 5.22
CA ARG A 13 -18.10 -19.99 4.44
C ARG A 13 -17.03 -20.67 5.26
N GLU A 14 -17.20 -21.95 5.54
CA GLU A 14 -16.12 -22.76 6.11
C GLU A 14 -14.90 -22.62 5.20
N VAL A 15 -13.82 -22.08 5.75
CA VAL A 15 -12.53 -22.04 5.06
C VAL A 15 -12.06 -23.47 4.92
N THR A 16 -12.16 -24.02 3.72
CA THR A 16 -11.70 -25.39 3.46
C THR A 16 -10.18 -25.46 3.59
N ARG A 17 -9.64 -26.66 3.86
CA ARG A 17 -8.18 -26.89 3.84
C ARG A 17 -7.54 -26.39 2.55
N ARG A 18 -8.26 -26.40 1.45
CA ARG A 18 -7.79 -25.94 0.13
C ARG A 18 -7.75 -24.41 0.04
N ASP A 19 -8.76 -23.73 0.58
CA ASP A 19 -8.78 -22.26 0.63
C ASP A 19 -7.70 -21.73 1.56
N PHE A 20 -7.46 -22.42 2.68
CA PHE A 20 -6.35 -22.15 3.59
C PHE A 20 -5.00 -22.37 2.91
N ILE A 21 -4.82 -23.49 2.20
CA ILE A 21 -3.58 -23.79 1.47
C ILE A 21 -3.38 -22.78 0.32
N ASN A 22 -4.42 -22.40 -0.41
CA ASN A 22 -4.32 -21.41 -1.50
C ASN A 22 -4.08 -19.99 -0.97
N GLY A 23 -4.68 -19.60 0.15
CA GLY A 23 -4.42 -18.32 0.83
C GLY A 23 -3.04 -18.25 1.46
N VAL A 24 -2.50 -19.38 1.92
CA VAL A 24 -1.18 -19.50 2.57
C VAL A 24 -0.09 -19.86 1.56
N ALA A 25 -0.41 -20.51 0.44
CA ALA A 25 0.60 -20.90 -0.57
C ALA A 25 1.20 -19.70 -1.30
N ILE A 26 0.51 -18.57 -1.36
CA ILE A 26 1.06 -17.34 -1.95
C ILE A 26 2.14 -16.73 -1.05
N PRO A 27 2.00 -16.66 0.31
CA PRO A 27 3.09 -16.28 1.21
C PRO A 27 4.09 -17.41 1.50
N VAL A 28 3.66 -18.68 1.51
CA VAL A 28 4.50 -19.86 1.89
C VAL A 28 5.43 -20.29 0.75
N GLY A 29 5.11 -20.00 -0.51
CA GLY A 29 6.09 -20.11 -1.61
C GLY A 29 7.32 -19.21 -1.39
N GLY A 30 7.17 -18.10 -0.65
CA GLY A 30 8.28 -17.28 -0.16
C GLY A 30 8.90 -17.77 1.17
N ALA A 31 8.18 -18.55 1.95
CA ALA A 31 8.60 -19.01 3.28
C ALA A 31 9.47 -20.28 3.26
N LEU A 32 9.62 -20.96 2.14
CA LEU A 32 10.51 -22.13 2.00
C LEU A 32 11.98 -21.75 1.90
N VAL A 33 12.30 -20.44 1.84
CA VAL A 33 13.65 -19.92 2.01
C VAL A 33 13.64 -18.92 3.15
N LEU A 34 13.18 -19.36 4.32
CA LEU A 34 13.29 -18.55 5.53
C LEU A 34 14.78 -18.36 5.86
N PRO A 35 15.22 -17.11 6.11
CA PRO A 35 16.54 -16.85 6.65
C PRO A 35 16.78 -17.70 7.91
N ARG A 36 18.01 -18.06 8.20
CA ARG A 36 18.37 -18.92 9.35
C ARG A 36 17.77 -18.47 10.70
N TRP A 37 17.45 -17.19 10.86
CA TRP A 37 16.79 -16.67 12.07
C TRP A 37 15.32 -17.12 12.20
N ALA A 38 14.63 -17.41 11.11
CA ALA A 38 13.25 -17.92 11.15
C ALA A 38 13.17 -19.37 11.63
N ASN A 39 14.25 -20.15 11.47
CA ASN A 39 14.36 -21.50 12.03
C ASN A 39 14.67 -21.48 13.54
N ALA A 40 15.27 -20.40 14.04
CA ALA A 40 15.50 -20.22 15.48
C ALA A 40 14.19 -19.89 16.24
N LEU A 41 13.18 -19.34 15.57
CA LEU A 41 11.87 -19.05 16.15
C LEU A 41 11.04 -20.32 16.44
N GLY A 42 11.47 -21.49 15.98
CA GLY A 42 10.75 -22.76 16.18
C GLY A 42 11.14 -23.56 17.45
N GLN A 43 12.11 -23.10 18.22
CA GLN A 43 12.65 -23.86 19.37
C GLN A 43 12.55 -23.14 20.71
N THR A 44 12.31 -21.84 20.72
CA THR A 44 12.01 -21.08 21.96
C THR A 44 10.64 -20.45 21.81
N PRO A 45 9.82 -20.37 22.87
CA PRO A 45 8.63 -19.54 22.83
C PRO A 45 9.00 -18.18 22.29
N ALA A 46 8.22 -17.68 21.31
CA ALA A 46 8.45 -16.32 20.82
C ALA A 46 8.45 -15.39 22.03
N PRO A 47 9.39 -14.43 22.17
CA PRO A 47 9.46 -13.57 23.33
C PRO A 47 8.13 -12.92 23.69
N GLU A 48 7.30 -12.67 22.68
CA GLU A 48 5.97 -12.11 22.82
C GLU A 48 4.95 -13.06 23.45
N GLN A 49 5.26 -14.31 23.63
CA GLN A 49 4.39 -15.31 24.28
C GLN A 49 4.74 -15.51 25.79
N GLU A 50 5.78 -14.83 26.25
CA GLU A 50 6.16 -14.91 27.65
C GLU A 50 5.20 -14.09 28.53
N PRO A 51 4.85 -14.60 29.72
CA PRO A 51 4.10 -13.81 30.69
C PRO A 51 4.80 -12.47 30.93
N ASN A 52 4.03 -11.39 30.91
CA ASN A 52 4.51 -10.01 31.07
C ASN A 52 5.29 -9.43 29.89
N TYR A 53 5.31 -10.09 28.72
CA TYR A 53 5.82 -9.46 27.52
C TYR A 53 4.94 -8.25 27.13
N TYR A 54 5.58 -7.16 26.76
CA TYR A 54 4.90 -5.99 26.23
C TYR A 54 5.49 -5.64 24.86
N PRO A 55 4.69 -5.45 23.83
CA PRO A 55 3.22 -5.46 23.80
C PRO A 55 2.64 -6.88 23.79
N PRO A 56 1.46 -7.09 24.40
CA PRO A 56 0.83 -8.40 24.43
C PRO A 56 0.46 -8.90 23.04
N THR A 57 0.53 -10.21 22.87
CA THR A 57 0.07 -10.87 21.64
C THR A 57 -1.38 -11.32 21.79
N GLU A 58 -2.12 -11.28 20.68
CA GLU A 58 -3.46 -11.82 20.62
C GLU A 58 -3.66 -12.60 19.34
N THR A 59 -4.31 -13.76 19.45
CA THR A 59 -4.54 -14.67 18.34
C THR A 59 -5.77 -14.29 17.51
N GLY A 60 -5.75 -14.65 16.24
CA GLY A 60 -6.85 -14.50 15.29
C GLY A 60 -6.74 -13.25 14.42
N MET A 61 -7.82 -13.00 13.69
CA MET A 61 -7.93 -11.79 12.86
C MET A 61 -8.27 -10.59 13.73
N ARG A 62 -7.54 -9.50 13.45
CA ARG A 62 -7.64 -8.25 14.22
C ARG A 62 -8.10 -7.12 13.32
N GLY A 63 -8.64 -6.08 13.92
CA GLY A 63 -8.89 -4.82 13.22
C GLY A 63 -10.30 -4.27 13.38
N SER A 64 -11.36 -5.09 13.29
CA SER A 64 -12.72 -4.63 13.52
C SER A 64 -13.31 -5.31 14.75
N HIS A 65 -13.70 -4.51 15.74
CA HIS A 65 -14.36 -4.94 16.97
C HIS A 65 -15.36 -3.87 17.40
N ASP A 66 -16.22 -4.18 18.35
CA ASP A 66 -17.17 -3.21 18.91
C ASP A 66 -16.38 -2.03 19.51
N GLY A 67 -16.76 -0.81 19.15
CA GLY A 67 -16.08 0.42 19.55
C GLY A 67 -15.00 0.92 18.56
N SER A 68 -14.59 0.09 17.60
CA SER A 68 -13.49 0.47 16.68
C SER A 68 -13.83 1.63 15.75
N TRP A 69 -15.10 1.83 15.40
CA TRP A 69 -15.55 2.86 14.46
C TRP A 69 -16.68 3.75 15.00
N GLU A 70 -17.42 3.31 16.01
CA GLU A 70 -18.61 3.99 16.54
C GLU A 70 -18.24 5.38 17.07
N VAL A 71 -17.12 5.49 17.80
CA VAL A 71 -16.60 6.75 18.35
C VAL A 71 -16.24 7.71 17.22
N GLY A 72 -15.55 7.24 16.18
CA GLY A 72 -15.22 8.04 14.99
C GLY A 72 -16.47 8.52 14.27
N HIS A 73 -17.49 7.67 14.12
CA HIS A 73 -18.78 8.04 13.53
C HIS A 73 -19.55 9.05 14.38
N GLN A 74 -19.51 8.92 15.70
CA GLN A 74 -20.14 9.88 16.61
C GLN A 74 -19.51 11.28 16.43
N MET A 75 -18.19 11.38 16.35
CA MET A 75 -17.50 12.64 16.05
C MET A 75 -17.88 13.19 14.67
N ARG A 76 -17.84 12.37 13.63
CA ARG A 76 -18.24 12.76 12.27
C ARG A 76 -19.64 13.33 12.23
N ASP A 77 -20.58 12.68 12.90
CA ASP A 77 -21.99 13.07 12.91
C ASP A 77 -22.26 14.23 13.90
N ARG A 78 -21.21 14.80 14.50
CA ARG A 78 -21.27 15.91 15.47
C ARG A 78 -22.19 15.61 16.67
N ARG A 79 -22.30 14.37 17.05
CA ARG A 79 -22.99 13.97 18.27
C ARG A 79 -22.10 14.30 19.46
N GLY A 80 -22.63 15.06 20.41
CA GLY A 80 -21.88 15.41 21.62
C GLY A 80 -21.56 14.19 22.48
N TRP A 81 -20.63 14.36 23.39
CA TRP A 81 -20.26 13.40 24.41
C TRP A 81 -20.87 13.80 25.73
N ASP A 82 -21.43 12.84 26.43
CA ASP A 82 -21.82 13.08 27.84
C ASP A 82 -20.54 12.94 28.69
N LEU A 83 -20.01 14.04 29.15
CA LEU A 83 -18.87 14.12 30.03
C LEU A 83 -19.23 14.24 31.51
N SER A 84 -20.51 14.13 31.89
CA SER A 84 -20.93 14.28 33.26
C SER A 84 -20.30 13.24 34.21
N GLY A 85 -19.92 12.08 33.70
CA GLY A 85 -19.23 11.02 34.43
C GLY A 85 -17.69 11.08 34.32
N ALA A 86 -17.13 12.08 33.67
CA ALA A 86 -15.66 12.18 33.52
C ALA A 86 -15.03 12.52 34.88
N THR A 87 -13.92 11.79 35.17
CA THR A 87 -13.15 11.97 36.39
C THR A 87 -11.81 12.61 36.04
N ASP A 88 -11.45 13.68 36.76
CA ASP A 88 -10.09 14.23 36.69
C ASP A 88 -9.13 13.25 37.40
N THR A 89 -8.21 12.67 36.64
CA THR A 89 -7.19 11.75 37.18
C THR A 89 -6.12 12.48 37.99
N GLY A 90 -6.00 13.78 37.87
CA GLY A 90 -4.92 14.59 38.46
C GLY A 90 -3.55 14.39 37.77
N GLU A 91 -3.47 13.55 36.74
CA GLU A 91 -2.23 13.29 36.02
C GLU A 91 -1.86 14.46 35.10
N ARG A 92 -0.56 14.64 34.89
CA ARG A 92 -0.02 15.66 33.98
C ARG A 92 0.92 15.01 33.00
N TYR A 93 0.82 15.40 31.73
CA TYR A 93 1.65 14.91 30.63
C TYR A 93 2.20 16.09 29.85
N ASP A 94 3.43 15.94 29.34
CA ASP A 94 4.06 16.93 28.46
C ASP A 94 3.49 16.83 27.04
N LEU A 95 3.05 15.63 26.65
CA LEU A 95 2.41 15.37 25.37
C LEU A 95 1.31 14.31 25.51
N VAL A 96 0.15 14.57 24.93
CA VAL A 96 -0.93 13.59 24.76
C VAL A 96 -1.14 13.35 23.27
N ILE A 97 -1.08 12.09 22.87
CA ILE A 97 -1.26 11.65 21.48
C ILE A 97 -2.54 10.81 21.41
N VAL A 98 -3.41 11.15 20.47
CA VAL A 98 -4.61 10.37 20.17
C VAL A 98 -4.37 9.56 18.92
N GLY A 99 -4.34 8.23 19.07
CA GLY A 99 -4.05 7.24 18.03
C GLY A 99 -2.65 6.63 18.18
N GLY A 100 -2.61 5.34 18.48
CA GLY A 100 -1.39 4.52 18.62
C GLY A 100 -0.91 3.89 17.32
N GLY A 101 -1.27 4.46 16.16
CA GLY A 101 -0.72 4.04 14.87
C GLY A 101 0.73 4.49 14.64
N ILE A 102 1.31 4.15 13.49
CA ILE A 102 2.71 4.51 13.14
C ILE A 102 2.97 6.00 13.35
N SER A 103 2.04 6.88 12.92
CA SER A 103 2.19 8.33 13.06
C SER A 103 2.22 8.78 14.51
N GLY A 104 1.35 8.25 15.37
CA GLY A 104 1.32 8.58 16.79
C GLY A 104 2.56 8.08 17.52
N LEU A 105 2.98 6.85 17.24
CA LEU A 105 4.20 6.26 17.80
C LEU A 105 5.46 7.02 17.34
N ALA A 106 5.53 7.41 16.07
CA ALA A 106 6.61 8.24 15.54
C ALA A 106 6.64 9.63 16.18
N ALA A 107 5.47 10.24 16.41
CA ALA A 107 5.37 11.54 17.08
C ALA A 107 5.92 11.45 18.51
N ALA A 108 5.57 10.39 19.26
CA ALA A 108 6.15 10.14 20.59
C ALA A 108 7.68 9.97 20.53
N HIS A 109 8.17 9.18 19.57
CA HIS A 109 9.60 8.94 19.39
C HIS A 109 10.36 10.25 19.16
N PHE A 110 9.94 11.05 18.18
CA PHE A 110 10.60 12.33 17.88
C PHE A 110 10.47 13.35 19.00
N PHE A 111 9.32 13.36 19.72
CA PHE A 111 9.16 14.24 20.87
C PHE A 111 10.14 13.89 22.00
N ILE A 112 10.24 12.61 22.35
CA ILE A 112 11.17 12.13 23.39
C ILE A 112 12.64 12.34 22.97
N ASP A 113 12.96 12.13 21.70
CA ASP A 113 14.29 12.37 21.16
C ASP A 113 14.69 13.86 21.27
N HIS A 114 13.74 14.77 21.05
CA HIS A 114 13.96 16.20 21.11
C HIS A 114 13.96 16.77 22.54
N VAL A 115 13.03 16.35 23.40
CA VAL A 115 12.80 16.92 24.75
C VAL A 115 13.59 16.17 25.82
N GLY A 116 13.82 14.88 25.62
CA GLY A 116 14.50 14.01 26.55
C GLY A 116 13.61 12.91 27.14
N ARG A 117 14.24 11.83 27.61
CA ARG A 117 13.55 10.62 28.12
C ARG A 117 12.75 10.82 29.42
N ASN A 118 12.90 11.94 30.07
CA ASN A 118 12.12 12.29 31.28
C ASN A 118 10.74 12.87 30.92
N ALA A 119 10.47 13.14 29.66
CA ALA A 119 9.19 13.64 29.21
C ALA A 119 8.08 12.59 29.44
N ARG A 120 6.96 13.05 30.00
CA ARG A 120 5.77 12.23 30.23
C ARG A 120 4.88 12.29 29.01
N VAL A 121 4.80 11.17 28.27
CA VAL A 121 3.97 11.07 27.06
C VAL A 121 2.86 10.07 27.32
N LEU A 122 1.62 10.45 26.99
CA LEU A 122 0.45 9.58 26.98
C LEU A 122 0.01 9.32 25.54
N ILE A 123 -0.12 8.06 25.18
CA ILE A 123 -0.71 7.66 23.90
C ILE A 123 -2.03 6.96 24.20
N LEU A 124 -3.11 7.45 23.60
CA LEU A 124 -4.46 6.90 23.70
C LEU A 124 -4.86 6.26 22.39
N ASP A 125 -5.40 5.05 22.44
CA ASP A 125 -6.02 4.38 21.30
C ASP A 125 -7.34 3.74 21.72
N ASN A 126 -8.31 3.67 20.81
CA ASN A 126 -9.58 3.01 21.08
C ASN A 126 -9.62 1.56 20.60
N HIS A 127 -8.51 1.07 20.06
CA HIS A 127 -8.34 -0.33 19.72
C HIS A 127 -7.73 -1.12 20.88
N ASP A 128 -7.91 -2.43 20.82
CA ASP A 128 -7.41 -3.39 21.80
C ASP A 128 -5.89 -3.65 21.69
N ASP A 129 -5.24 -3.08 20.66
CA ASP A 129 -3.80 -3.13 20.43
C ASP A 129 -3.38 -1.87 19.66
N PHE A 130 -2.12 -1.45 19.83
CA PHE A 130 -1.54 -0.37 19.05
C PHE A 130 -1.22 -0.82 17.60
N GLY A 131 -0.75 0.11 16.79
CA GLY A 131 -0.36 -0.13 15.40
C GLY A 131 -1.32 0.50 14.40
N GLY A 132 -2.52 0.89 14.80
CA GLY A 132 -3.51 1.47 13.89
C GLY A 132 -3.83 0.49 12.76
N HIS A 133 -3.61 0.88 11.50
CA HIS A 133 -3.80 0.01 10.34
C HIS A 133 -2.72 -1.09 10.21
N ALA A 134 -1.59 -0.93 10.88
CA ALA A 134 -0.49 -1.91 10.89
C ALA A 134 -0.74 -3.01 11.96
N LYS A 135 -1.82 -3.75 11.79
CA LYS A 135 -2.18 -4.87 12.66
C LYS A 135 -1.44 -6.15 12.26
N ARG A 136 -1.24 -7.03 13.24
CA ARG A 136 -0.74 -8.39 13.07
C ARG A 136 -1.84 -9.40 13.35
N ASN A 137 -2.02 -10.36 12.45
CA ASN A 137 -2.84 -11.52 12.68
C ASN A 137 -1.96 -12.69 13.12
N GLU A 138 -2.33 -13.36 14.18
CA GLU A 138 -1.59 -14.50 14.74
C GLU A 138 -2.45 -15.75 14.69
N PHE A 139 -1.87 -16.84 14.20
CA PHE A 139 -2.51 -18.13 14.14
C PHE A 139 -1.59 -19.19 14.71
N HIS A 140 -2.13 -20.10 15.52
CA HIS A 140 -1.38 -21.21 16.10
C HIS A 140 -1.76 -22.51 15.40
N TYR A 141 -0.78 -23.19 14.82
CA TYR A 141 -0.97 -24.46 14.15
C TYR A 141 0.17 -25.42 14.47
N ASN A 142 -0.16 -26.60 15.00
CA ASN A 142 0.80 -27.63 15.40
C ASN A 142 1.96 -27.10 16.25
N GLY A 143 1.67 -26.27 17.26
CA GLY A 143 2.67 -25.69 18.18
C GLY A 143 3.52 -24.58 17.56
N ARG A 144 3.21 -24.13 16.34
CA ARG A 144 3.89 -22.99 15.67
C ARG A 144 2.96 -21.78 15.61
N MET A 145 3.48 -20.63 15.96
CA MET A 145 2.82 -19.34 15.71
C MET A 145 3.12 -18.91 14.27
N LEU A 146 2.10 -18.53 13.55
CA LEU A 146 2.15 -17.94 12.21
C LEU A 146 1.70 -16.49 12.33
N ALA A 147 2.62 -15.56 12.14
CA ALA A 147 2.33 -14.14 12.13
C ALA A 147 2.13 -13.67 10.69
N LEU A 148 1.01 -13.00 10.43
CA LEU A 148 0.65 -12.46 9.14
C LEU A 148 0.25 -10.99 9.28
N ASN A 149 0.41 -10.21 8.23
CA ASN A 149 -0.08 -8.85 8.23
C ASN A 149 -1.62 -8.80 8.31
N GLY A 150 -2.13 -7.83 9.05
CA GLY A 150 -3.58 -7.60 9.21
C GLY A 150 -4.10 -6.38 8.45
N GLY A 151 -3.22 -5.54 7.92
CA GLY A 151 -3.60 -4.32 7.19
C GLY A 151 -2.52 -3.89 6.21
N THR A 152 -1.41 -3.35 6.69
CA THR A 152 -0.32 -2.87 5.84
C THR A 152 0.80 -3.89 5.75
N LEU A 153 1.25 -4.18 4.54
CA LEU A 153 2.30 -5.18 4.29
C LEU A 153 3.67 -4.51 4.08
N ASN A 154 3.75 -3.58 3.15
CA ASN A 154 5.01 -3.14 2.57
C ASN A 154 5.59 -1.89 3.24
N ILE A 155 6.93 -1.86 3.39
CA ILE A 155 7.72 -0.64 3.35
C ILE A 155 7.99 -0.40 1.86
N GLU A 156 7.21 0.52 1.27
CA GLU A 156 7.17 0.73 -0.18
C GLU A 156 8.21 1.74 -0.62
N SER A 157 9.08 1.37 -1.56
CA SER A 157 10.06 2.27 -2.17
C SER A 157 10.87 3.10 -1.15
N PRO A 158 11.49 2.48 -0.14
CA PRO A 158 12.13 3.21 0.97
C PRO A 158 13.28 4.13 0.54
N GLU A 159 13.85 3.92 -0.64
CA GLU A 159 14.84 4.81 -1.23
C GLU A 159 14.29 6.23 -1.54
N ARG A 160 12.96 6.36 -1.58
CA ARG A 160 12.26 7.66 -1.79
C ARG A 160 11.90 8.37 -0.49
N TYR A 161 12.13 7.73 0.65
CA TYR A 161 11.77 8.32 1.93
C TYR A 161 12.60 9.56 2.20
N ASN A 162 11.96 10.57 2.77
CA ASN A 162 12.65 11.76 3.25
C ASN A 162 13.57 11.45 4.44
N ALA A 163 14.44 12.39 4.78
CA ALA A 163 15.40 12.18 5.85
C ALA A 163 14.78 11.81 7.22
N PRO A 164 13.70 12.46 7.69
CA PRO A 164 13.05 12.06 8.94
C PRO A 164 12.51 10.62 8.92
N SER A 165 11.87 10.19 7.82
CA SER A 165 11.35 8.82 7.71
C SER A 165 12.46 7.78 7.68
N ARG A 166 13.59 8.07 7.04
CA ARG A 166 14.77 7.20 7.06
C ARG A 166 15.37 7.12 8.45
N ALA A 167 15.58 8.28 9.10
CA ALA A 167 16.12 8.34 10.45
C ALA A 167 15.26 7.56 11.46
N LEU A 168 13.93 7.55 11.28
CA LEU A 168 13.04 6.74 12.12
C LEU A 168 13.31 5.24 11.97
N LEU A 169 13.46 4.75 10.74
CA LEU A 169 13.75 3.35 10.48
C LEU A 169 15.11 2.95 11.06
N ASP A 170 16.12 3.79 10.86
CA ASP A 170 17.46 3.57 11.40
C ASP A 170 17.45 3.55 12.94
N ALA A 171 16.72 4.49 13.58
CA ALA A 171 16.61 4.60 15.03
C ALA A 171 15.97 3.38 15.69
N VAL A 172 15.06 2.68 14.99
CA VAL A 172 14.48 1.43 15.49
C VAL A 172 15.23 0.18 15.01
N GLY A 173 16.40 0.35 14.39
CA GLY A 173 17.32 -0.73 14.02
C GLY A 173 16.98 -1.43 12.69
N ILE A 174 16.24 -0.78 11.81
CA ILE A 174 15.94 -1.31 10.46
C ILE A 174 17.01 -0.85 9.49
N ASP A 175 17.98 -1.73 9.21
CA ASP A 175 18.96 -1.56 8.14
C ASP A 175 18.29 -1.85 6.78
N LEU A 176 17.93 -0.81 6.05
CA LEU A 176 17.23 -0.92 4.77
C LEU A 176 18.05 -1.61 3.69
N ASP A 177 19.36 -1.38 3.64
CA ASP A 177 20.21 -1.95 2.59
C ASP A 177 20.34 -3.46 2.79
N ARG A 178 20.54 -3.89 4.03
CA ARG A 178 20.51 -5.30 4.40
C ARG A 178 19.15 -5.93 4.12
N PHE A 179 18.07 -5.25 4.50
CA PHE A 179 16.71 -5.74 4.30
C PHE A 179 16.37 -5.89 2.81
N LEU A 180 16.80 -4.95 1.97
CA LEU A 180 16.67 -5.03 0.51
C LEU A 180 17.48 -6.20 -0.06
N ALA A 181 18.69 -6.43 0.44
CA ALA A 181 19.55 -7.54 0.01
C ALA A 181 18.92 -8.90 0.39
N ASP A 182 18.47 -9.05 1.64
CA ASP A 182 17.86 -10.29 2.15
C ASP A 182 16.57 -10.65 1.39
N ASN A 183 15.83 -9.65 0.92
CA ASN A 183 14.60 -9.84 0.13
C ASN A 183 14.83 -9.97 -1.39
N ALA A 184 16.06 -9.82 -1.87
CA ALA A 184 16.35 -9.84 -3.31
C ALA A 184 15.95 -11.17 -3.96
N ASP A 185 16.15 -12.29 -3.29
CA ASP A 185 15.84 -13.62 -3.78
C ASP A 185 14.35 -13.90 -3.86
N SER A 186 13.57 -13.45 -2.88
CA SER A 186 12.10 -13.54 -2.91
C SER A 186 11.52 -12.79 -4.11
N ARG A 187 12.04 -11.60 -4.41
CA ARG A 187 11.64 -10.81 -5.58
C ARG A 187 11.97 -11.47 -6.92
N ARG A 188 13.01 -12.32 -6.97
CA ARG A 188 13.41 -13.06 -8.17
C ARG A 188 12.70 -14.39 -8.33
N MET A 189 11.99 -14.87 -7.29
CA MET A 189 11.38 -16.20 -7.26
C MET A 189 10.44 -16.44 -8.44
N TYR A 190 9.48 -15.55 -8.66
CA TYR A 190 8.54 -15.68 -9.78
C TYR A 190 9.25 -15.75 -11.13
N ARG A 191 10.29 -14.93 -11.33
CA ARG A 191 11.07 -14.93 -12.55
C ARG A 191 11.84 -16.25 -12.73
N ARG A 192 12.42 -16.80 -11.65
CA ARG A 192 13.10 -18.12 -11.69
C ARG A 192 12.13 -19.25 -12.03
N MET A 193 10.88 -19.13 -11.62
CA MET A 193 9.82 -20.11 -11.95
C MET A 193 9.25 -19.89 -13.36
N GLY A 194 9.78 -18.99 -14.17
CA GLY A 194 9.27 -18.66 -15.49
C GLY A 194 7.91 -17.95 -15.48
N LEU A 195 7.48 -17.45 -14.30
CA LEU A 195 6.24 -16.73 -14.16
C LEU A 195 6.42 -15.25 -14.54
N GLY A 196 5.35 -14.64 -15.03
CA GLY A 196 5.30 -13.25 -15.43
C GLY A 196 3.90 -12.66 -15.24
N SER A 197 3.76 -11.40 -15.63
CA SER A 197 2.47 -10.72 -15.60
C SER A 197 1.62 -11.10 -16.79
N ALA A 198 0.30 -11.09 -16.59
CA ALA A 198 -0.68 -11.31 -17.65
C ALA A 198 -1.93 -10.48 -17.40
N TYR A 199 -2.75 -10.33 -18.43
CA TYR A 199 -4.08 -9.73 -18.36
C TYR A 199 -5.13 -10.81 -18.52
N PHE A 200 -6.13 -10.76 -17.68
CA PHE A 200 -7.36 -11.54 -17.85
C PHE A 200 -8.44 -10.59 -18.37
N PHE A 201 -8.97 -10.89 -19.53
CA PHE A 201 -10.11 -10.22 -20.14
C PHE A 201 -11.33 -11.07 -19.85
N ASP A 202 -12.26 -10.53 -19.08
CA ASP A 202 -13.49 -11.21 -18.71
C ASP A 202 -14.55 -11.10 -19.80
N LYS A 203 -15.43 -12.09 -19.88
CA LYS A 203 -16.46 -12.14 -20.91
C LYS A 203 -17.55 -11.06 -20.73
N GLU A 204 -17.76 -10.60 -19.50
CA GLU A 204 -18.75 -9.59 -19.17
C GLU A 204 -18.39 -8.24 -19.83
N THR A 205 -17.13 -7.90 -19.83
CA THR A 205 -16.60 -6.66 -20.43
C THR A 205 -16.21 -6.85 -21.89
N TRP A 206 -15.61 -8.00 -22.24
CA TRP A 206 -14.92 -8.21 -23.51
C TRP A 206 -15.60 -9.24 -24.43
N GLY A 207 -16.72 -9.83 -23.99
CA GLY A 207 -17.45 -10.85 -24.74
C GLY A 207 -16.80 -12.24 -24.74
N THR A 208 -15.61 -12.39 -24.16
CA THR A 208 -14.88 -13.67 -24.07
C THR A 208 -13.92 -13.67 -22.91
N ASP A 209 -13.81 -14.80 -22.22
CA ASP A 209 -12.73 -15.02 -21.25
C ASP A 209 -11.43 -15.30 -21.98
N ARG A 210 -10.43 -14.44 -21.77
CA ARG A 210 -9.12 -14.59 -22.42
C ARG A 210 -7.98 -14.21 -21.49
N PHE A 211 -7.00 -15.09 -21.39
CA PHE A 211 -5.75 -14.86 -20.66
C PHE A 211 -4.65 -14.49 -21.66
N VAL A 212 -4.07 -13.30 -21.52
CA VAL A 212 -3.01 -12.81 -22.40
C VAL A 212 -1.77 -12.49 -21.59
N LYS A 213 -0.71 -13.26 -21.78
CA LYS A 213 0.58 -13.03 -21.15
C LYS A 213 1.16 -11.69 -21.64
N ARG A 214 1.60 -10.87 -20.70
CA ARG A 214 2.26 -9.60 -20.98
C ARG A 214 3.69 -9.85 -21.48
N ASP A 215 4.11 -9.06 -22.47
CA ASP A 215 5.50 -9.06 -22.91
C ASP A 215 6.40 -8.41 -21.84
N PRO A 216 7.68 -8.81 -21.76
CA PRO A 216 8.66 -8.14 -20.91
C PRO A 216 8.84 -6.67 -21.29
N GLY A 217 9.05 -5.82 -20.29
CA GLY A 217 9.37 -4.42 -20.50
C GLY A 217 8.17 -3.46 -20.40
N ARG A 218 8.38 -2.22 -20.88
CA ARG A 218 7.34 -1.17 -20.95
C ARG A 218 6.68 -1.19 -22.32
N GLY A 219 5.39 -0.91 -22.34
CA GLY A 219 4.61 -0.87 -23.58
C GLY A 219 4.05 -2.23 -23.96
N TYR A 220 3.60 -2.30 -25.19
CA TYR A 220 2.94 -3.48 -25.75
C TYR A 220 3.47 -3.72 -27.17
N SER A 221 3.70 -4.99 -27.52
CA SER A 221 4.04 -5.39 -28.88
C SER A 221 2.80 -5.57 -29.75
N ALA A 222 3.01 -5.56 -31.07
CA ALA A 222 1.94 -5.89 -32.02
C ALA A 222 1.40 -7.31 -31.80
N GLU A 223 2.30 -8.25 -31.40
CA GLU A 223 1.92 -9.62 -31.08
C GLU A 223 1.03 -9.68 -29.83
N PHE A 224 1.38 -8.92 -28.76
CA PHE A 224 0.50 -8.79 -27.59
C PHE A 224 -0.87 -8.25 -28.00
N ALA A 225 -0.92 -7.12 -28.69
CA ALA A 225 -2.14 -6.46 -29.09
C ALA A 225 -3.06 -7.41 -29.89
N ALA A 226 -2.51 -8.16 -30.84
CA ALA A 226 -3.25 -9.13 -31.66
C ALA A 226 -3.87 -10.28 -30.84
N ARG A 227 -3.32 -10.59 -29.66
CA ARG A 227 -3.87 -11.61 -28.76
C ARG A 227 -4.97 -11.08 -27.85
N THR A 228 -5.15 -9.77 -27.76
CA THR A 228 -6.22 -9.16 -26.94
C THR A 228 -7.57 -9.19 -27.65
N PRO A 229 -8.69 -9.10 -26.94
CA PRO A 229 -10.01 -8.97 -27.53
C PRO A 229 -10.37 -7.52 -27.95
N LEU A 230 -9.38 -6.62 -27.98
CA LEU A 230 -9.55 -5.25 -28.44
C LEU A 230 -9.91 -5.19 -29.93
N SER A 231 -10.71 -4.21 -30.33
CA SER A 231 -10.96 -3.90 -31.74
C SER A 231 -9.66 -3.57 -32.50
N ALA A 232 -9.66 -3.73 -33.81
CA ALA A 232 -8.49 -3.38 -34.62
C ALA A 232 -8.07 -1.90 -34.45
N THR A 233 -9.05 -1.00 -34.25
CA THR A 233 -8.78 0.42 -33.95
C THR A 233 -8.14 0.59 -32.59
N ALA A 234 -8.70 -0.01 -31.54
CA ALA A 234 -8.15 0.06 -30.20
C ALA A 234 -6.73 -0.54 -30.10
N GLN A 235 -6.45 -1.64 -30.83
CA GLN A 235 -5.11 -2.22 -30.93
C GLN A 235 -4.10 -1.24 -31.54
N ARG A 236 -4.46 -0.57 -32.63
CA ARG A 236 -3.60 0.45 -33.26
C ARG A 236 -3.35 1.63 -32.34
N ASP A 237 -4.40 2.14 -31.69
CA ASP A 237 -4.30 3.27 -30.76
C ASP A 237 -3.43 2.90 -29.55
N LEU A 238 -3.64 1.72 -28.97
CA LEU A 238 -2.81 1.20 -27.87
C LEU A 238 -1.33 1.16 -28.25
N LEU A 239 -1.02 0.66 -29.44
CA LEU A 239 0.37 0.58 -29.93
C LEU A 239 0.94 1.96 -30.21
N ALA A 240 0.17 2.88 -30.78
CA ALA A 240 0.59 4.25 -31.08
C ALA A 240 0.99 5.02 -29.79
N LEU A 241 0.27 4.82 -28.70
CA LEU A 241 0.57 5.46 -27.42
C LEU A 241 1.98 5.16 -26.88
N TYR A 242 2.58 4.03 -27.26
CA TYR A 242 3.88 3.59 -26.77
C TYR A 242 5.00 3.65 -27.81
N ASN A 243 4.65 3.50 -29.09
CA ASN A 243 5.64 3.24 -30.14
C ASN A 243 5.72 4.36 -31.19
N ALA A 244 4.80 5.33 -31.17
CA ALA A 244 4.79 6.45 -32.10
C ALA A 244 5.14 7.77 -31.39
N PRO A 245 5.74 8.75 -32.09
CA PRO A 245 5.80 10.12 -31.60
C PRO A 245 4.40 10.67 -31.43
N LEU A 246 4.09 11.13 -30.22
CA LEU A 246 2.80 11.76 -29.95
C LEU A 246 2.90 13.28 -30.18
N PRO A 247 1.84 13.94 -30.66
CA PRO A 247 1.83 15.38 -30.82
C PRO A 247 1.71 16.10 -29.47
N ASP A 248 2.00 17.40 -29.47
CA ASP A 248 1.56 18.27 -28.39
C ASP A 248 0.06 18.52 -28.52
N TYR A 249 -0.73 17.90 -27.67
CA TYR A 249 -2.19 18.01 -27.69
C TYR A 249 -2.72 19.37 -27.16
N LEU A 250 -1.86 20.19 -26.53
CA LEU A 250 -2.22 21.51 -26.00
C LEU A 250 -1.19 22.56 -26.49
N PRO A 251 -1.05 22.72 -27.83
CA PRO A 251 -0.04 23.63 -28.38
C PRO A 251 -0.31 25.08 -27.96
N GLY A 252 0.77 25.84 -27.80
CA GLY A 252 0.70 27.26 -27.41
C GLY A 252 0.55 27.51 -25.92
N LEU A 253 0.36 26.47 -25.11
CA LEU A 253 0.36 26.59 -23.65
C LEU A 253 1.75 26.28 -23.08
N SER A 254 2.13 27.02 -22.04
CA SER A 254 3.30 26.69 -21.22
C SER A 254 3.11 25.38 -20.46
N SER A 255 4.21 24.77 -19.98
CA SER A 255 4.15 23.56 -19.16
C SER A 255 3.26 23.74 -17.91
N ALA A 256 3.31 24.90 -17.27
CA ALA A 256 2.49 25.23 -16.10
C ALA A 256 0.98 25.26 -16.44
N GLU A 257 0.61 25.91 -17.55
CA GLU A 257 -0.78 25.98 -18.01
C GLU A 257 -1.32 24.60 -18.42
N LYS A 258 -0.50 23.79 -19.12
CA LYS A 258 -0.83 22.41 -19.44
C LYS A 258 -1.11 21.59 -18.19
N LYS A 259 -0.22 21.68 -17.18
CA LYS A 259 -0.39 21.00 -15.89
C LYS A 259 -1.68 21.44 -15.17
N ALA A 260 -1.94 22.75 -15.13
CA ALA A 260 -3.15 23.29 -14.52
C ALA A 260 -4.42 22.78 -15.20
N ARG A 261 -4.40 22.57 -16.54
CA ARG A 261 -5.51 22.01 -17.29
C ARG A 261 -5.65 20.49 -17.02
N LEU A 262 -4.55 19.75 -17.04
CA LEU A 262 -4.54 18.31 -16.76
C LEU A 262 -4.97 17.98 -15.33
N ALA A 263 -4.74 18.87 -14.37
CA ALA A 263 -5.21 18.70 -13.00
C ALA A 263 -6.73 18.76 -12.84
N LYS A 264 -7.44 19.35 -13.81
CA LYS A 264 -8.90 19.58 -13.79
C LYS A 264 -9.72 18.61 -14.64
N MET A 265 -9.07 17.61 -15.24
CA MET A 265 -9.73 16.56 -16.01
C MET A 265 -9.26 15.19 -15.59
N SER A 266 -10.09 14.18 -15.76
CA SER A 266 -9.70 12.80 -15.52
C SER A 266 -8.76 12.29 -16.62
N TYR A 267 -8.03 11.21 -16.32
CA TYR A 267 -7.21 10.55 -17.32
C TYR A 267 -8.07 9.98 -18.47
N THR A 268 -9.23 9.46 -18.14
CA THR A 268 -10.20 9.00 -19.15
C THR A 268 -10.65 10.13 -20.05
N ASP A 269 -11.02 11.30 -19.49
CA ASP A 269 -11.41 12.47 -20.30
C ASP A 269 -10.26 12.96 -21.19
N PHE A 270 -9.05 13.00 -20.68
CA PHE A 270 -7.86 13.35 -21.46
C PHE A 270 -7.68 12.41 -22.64
N MET A 271 -7.75 11.12 -22.42
CA MET A 271 -7.52 10.11 -23.46
C MET A 271 -8.64 10.09 -24.51
N LEU A 272 -9.92 10.21 -24.09
CA LEU A 272 -11.05 10.15 -25.01
C LEU A 272 -11.29 11.46 -25.75
N ASN A 273 -11.15 12.61 -25.07
CA ASN A 273 -11.56 13.90 -25.61
C ASN A 273 -10.39 14.72 -26.19
N VAL A 274 -9.17 14.51 -25.71
CA VAL A 274 -7.98 15.26 -26.16
C VAL A 274 -7.10 14.40 -27.06
N VAL A 275 -6.70 13.21 -26.61
CA VAL A 275 -5.89 12.26 -27.43
C VAL A 275 -6.74 11.58 -28.49
N LYS A 276 -8.03 11.34 -28.19
CA LYS A 276 -9.04 10.74 -29.08
C LYS A 276 -8.77 9.27 -29.43
N VAL A 277 -8.40 8.49 -28.43
CA VAL A 277 -8.26 7.04 -28.59
C VAL A 277 -9.62 6.34 -28.65
N ASP A 278 -9.65 5.14 -29.22
CA ASP A 278 -10.81 4.25 -29.15
C ASP A 278 -11.20 3.99 -27.68
N PRO A 279 -12.50 4.05 -27.33
CA PRO A 279 -12.95 3.84 -25.94
C PRO A 279 -12.48 2.53 -25.30
N GLN A 280 -12.28 1.46 -26.08
CA GLN A 280 -11.78 0.19 -25.56
C GLN A 280 -10.35 0.31 -24.99
N VAL A 281 -9.55 1.28 -25.43
CA VAL A 281 -8.24 1.56 -24.82
C VAL A 281 -8.43 2.00 -23.38
N MET A 282 -9.45 2.80 -23.08
CA MET A 282 -9.73 3.21 -21.71
C MET A 282 -10.39 2.12 -20.88
N TRP A 283 -11.17 1.24 -21.44
CA TRP A 283 -11.61 0.03 -20.75
C TRP A 283 -10.41 -0.83 -20.30
N PHE A 284 -9.41 -0.95 -21.16
CA PHE A 284 -8.18 -1.67 -20.84
C PHE A 284 -7.36 -0.98 -19.72
N PHE A 285 -7.36 0.36 -19.68
CA PHE A 285 -6.65 1.13 -18.65
C PHE A 285 -7.50 1.46 -17.42
N GLN A 286 -8.78 1.12 -17.37
CA GLN A 286 -9.71 1.53 -16.32
C GLN A 286 -9.16 1.24 -14.91
N ASN A 287 -8.55 0.09 -14.72
CA ASN A 287 -8.06 -0.37 -13.42
C ASN A 287 -6.63 0.12 -13.07
N THR A 288 -6.04 0.98 -13.89
CA THR A 288 -4.65 1.44 -13.71
C THR A 288 -4.42 2.12 -12.35
N GLY A 289 -5.41 2.83 -11.83
CA GLY A 289 -5.33 3.55 -10.56
C GLY A 289 -5.68 2.72 -9.34
N ASN A 290 -6.37 1.58 -9.50
CA ASN A 290 -7.01 0.87 -8.38
C ASN A 290 -6.03 0.42 -7.30
N GLY A 291 -4.87 -0.09 -7.68
CA GLY A 291 -3.87 -0.59 -6.73
C GLY A 291 -3.18 0.49 -5.90
N SER A 292 -3.15 1.74 -6.38
CA SER A 292 -2.46 2.84 -5.71
C SER A 292 -3.41 3.86 -5.07
N PHE A 293 -4.61 4.04 -5.64
CA PHE A 293 -5.52 5.12 -5.26
C PHE A 293 -6.95 4.65 -4.97
N ALA A 294 -7.24 3.35 -5.12
CA ALA A 294 -8.57 2.76 -4.98
C ALA A 294 -9.63 3.37 -5.91
N VAL A 295 -9.21 4.03 -6.99
CA VAL A 295 -10.08 4.62 -8.01
C VAL A 295 -9.63 4.24 -9.41
N GLY A 296 -10.56 4.21 -10.36
CA GLY A 296 -10.29 3.94 -11.77
C GLY A 296 -9.71 5.16 -12.52
N ALA A 297 -9.36 4.95 -13.77
CA ALA A 297 -8.80 5.98 -14.65
C ALA A 297 -9.75 7.17 -14.87
N ASP A 298 -11.06 6.94 -14.73
CA ASP A 298 -12.13 7.94 -14.83
C ASP A 298 -12.15 8.93 -13.65
N ALA A 299 -11.60 8.55 -12.50
CA ALA A 299 -11.46 9.40 -11.32
C ALA A 299 -10.01 9.83 -11.04
N LEU A 300 -9.05 9.31 -11.81
CA LEU A 300 -7.64 9.68 -11.69
C LEU A 300 -7.37 10.98 -12.48
N PRO A 301 -6.86 12.07 -11.85
CA PRO A 301 -6.47 13.27 -12.59
C PRO A 301 -5.42 12.97 -13.67
N ALA A 302 -5.58 13.55 -14.87
CA ALA A 302 -4.64 13.33 -15.98
C ALA A 302 -3.21 13.78 -15.63
N LEU A 303 -3.06 14.84 -14.83
CA LEU A 303 -1.76 15.27 -14.32
C LEU A 303 -1.09 14.18 -13.48
N PHE A 304 -1.87 13.45 -12.69
CA PHE A 304 -1.35 12.37 -11.85
C PHE A 304 -0.99 11.14 -12.67
N ALA A 305 -1.81 10.83 -13.70
CA ALA A 305 -1.48 9.80 -14.67
C ALA A 305 -0.15 10.09 -15.39
N TRP A 306 0.10 11.34 -15.78
CA TRP A 306 1.40 11.75 -16.31
C TRP A 306 2.54 11.48 -15.31
N GLN A 307 2.37 11.88 -14.05
CA GLN A 307 3.38 11.67 -13.01
C GLN A 307 3.70 10.18 -12.81
N MET A 308 2.69 9.33 -12.91
CA MET A 308 2.86 7.87 -12.81
C MET A 308 3.49 7.24 -14.06
N GLY A 309 3.76 8.01 -15.10
CA GLY A 309 4.32 7.51 -16.36
C GLY A 309 3.31 6.75 -17.22
N GLN A 310 2.00 7.05 -17.06
CA GLN A 310 0.98 6.53 -17.97
C GLN A 310 1.17 7.10 -19.38
N PRO A 311 0.76 6.39 -20.44
CA PRO A 311 0.94 6.84 -21.82
C PRO A 311 0.06 8.03 -22.16
N GLY A 312 0.37 8.67 -23.30
CA GLY A 312 -0.42 9.78 -23.88
C GLY A 312 0.22 11.16 -23.72
N PHE A 313 1.33 11.28 -22.97
CA PHE A 313 1.90 12.60 -22.63
C PHE A 313 3.25 12.92 -23.27
N SER A 314 3.88 12.00 -24.01
CA SER A 314 5.25 12.14 -24.47
C SER A 314 5.50 13.36 -25.36
N GLY A 315 4.50 13.78 -26.16
CA GLY A 315 4.59 14.95 -27.03
C GLY A 315 4.23 16.28 -26.38
N MET A 316 3.78 16.27 -25.11
CA MET A 316 3.30 17.48 -24.45
C MET A 316 4.39 18.36 -23.83
N HIS A 317 5.62 17.87 -23.78
CA HIS A 317 6.78 18.59 -23.24
C HIS A 317 6.52 19.18 -21.84
N LEU A 318 5.94 18.35 -20.94
CA LEU A 318 5.67 18.74 -19.56
C LEU A 318 6.97 18.70 -18.75
N GLU A 319 7.30 19.81 -18.13
CA GLU A 319 8.50 19.92 -17.30
C GLU A 319 8.21 19.48 -15.85
N PRO A 320 9.11 18.75 -15.20
CA PRO A 320 9.04 18.52 -13.76
C PRO A 320 9.01 19.82 -12.99
N THR A 321 8.36 19.83 -11.82
CA THR A 321 8.49 20.94 -10.88
C THR A 321 9.90 20.93 -10.29
N PRO A 322 10.57 22.10 -10.11
CA PRO A 322 11.88 22.16 -9.47
C PRO A 322 11.89 21.46 -8.10
N ASP A 323 13.08 21.03 -7.68
CA ASP A 323 13.26 20.36 -6.39
C ASP A 323 12.73 21.21 -5.22
N GLY A 324 12.27 20.55 -4.16
CA GLY A 324 11.65 21.14 -2.99
C GLY A 324 10.37 20.43 -2.57
N VAL A 325 9.70 20.94 -1.56
CA VAL A 325 8.48 20.33 -1.02
C VAL A 325 7.40 20.13 -2.10
N LEU A 326 7.25 21.07 -3.03
CA LEU A 326 6.28 20.97 -4.12
C LEU A 326 6.63 19.92 -5.17
N ALA A 327 7.89 19.52 -5.27
CA ALA A 327 8.34 18.51 -6.22
C ALA A 327 7.83 17.11 -5.86
N ASP A 328 7.54 16.88 -4.59
CA ASP A 328 7.02 15.61 -4.08
C ASP A 328 5.49 15.51 -4.14
N LEU A 329 4.83 16.63 -4.46
CA LEU A 329 3.38 16.64 -4.64
C LEU A 329 2.96 16.07 -6.01
N PRO A 330 1.68 15.68 -6.16
CA PRO A 330 1.14 15.23 -7.44
C PRO A 330 1.42 16.22 -8.57
N GLY A 331 1.98 15.75 -9.69
CA GLY A 331 2.40 16.58 -10.83
C GLY A 331 3.75 17.25 -10.68
N GLY A 332 4.46 17.06 -9.57
CA GLY A 332 5.80 17.60 -9.35
C GLY A 332 6.87 16.92 -10.20
N HIS A 333 6.90 15.59 -10.18
CA HIS A 333 7.88 14.79 -10.94
C HIS A 333 7.19 13.86 -11.92
N HIS A 334 7.80 13.66 -13.09
CA HIS A 334 7.39 12.66 -14.06
C HIS A 334 8.27 11.43 -13.93
N GLY A 335 7.62 10.28 -13.75
CA GLY A 335 8.28 8.99 -13.97
C GLY A 335 9.56 8.75 -13.15
N ARG A 336 9.68 9.32 -11.95
CA ARG A 336 10.77 8.97 -11.03
C ARG A 336 10.68 7.50 -10.64
N GLN A 337 10.96 6.63 -11.58
CA GLN A 337 11.44 5.30 -11.26
C GLN A 337 12.94 5.40 -10.99
N ARG A 338 13.31 5.55 -9.72
CA ARG A 338 14.69 5.27 -9.34
C ARG A 338 14.92 3.79 -9.58
N PRO A 339 16.02 3.40 -10.25
CA PRO A 339 16.39 2.00 -10.37
C PRO A 339 16.50 1.39 -8.97
N GLY A 340 15.87 0.25 -8.76
CA GLY A 340 15.95 -0.45 -7.48
C GLY A 340 14.76 -0.27 -6.53
N GLY A 341 13.79 0.59 -6.84
CA GLY A 341 12.58 0.74 -6.05
C GLY A 341 11.81 -0.57 -5.94
N GLY A 342 11.69 -1.09 -4.74
CA GLY A 342 10.94 -2.31 -4.46
C GLY A 342 10.34 -2.24 -3.08
N ALA A 343 9.22 -2.94 -2.91
CA ALA A 343 8.66 -3.16 -1.61
C ALA A 343 9.49 -4.19 -0.85
N VAL A 344 9.69 -3.96 0.43
CA VAL A 344 10.19 -4.95 1.40
C VAL A 344 9.19 -5.07 2.53
N HIS A 345 9.14 -6.21 3.18
CA HIS A 345 8.20 -6.40 4.28
C HIS A 345 8.71 -7.44 5.29
N PHE A 346 8.33 -7.26 6.54
CA PHE A 346 8.42 -8.29 7.56
C PHE A 346 7.32 -9.34 7.36
N PRO A 347 7.43 -10.54 7.92
CA PRO A 347 6.39 -11.56 7.82
C PRO A 347 5.00 -11.08 8.25
N ASP A 348 4.93 -10.23 9.28
CA ASP A 348 3.71 -9.60 9.79
C ASP A 348 3.48 -8.18 9.23
N GLY A 349 4.17 -7.82 8.17
CA GLY A 349 4.09 -6.49 7.57
C GLY A 349 4.57 -5.38 8.50
N ASN A 350 3.96 -4.21 8.40
CA ASN A 350 4.36 -3.04 9.20
C ASN A 350 4.00 -3.15 10.70
N ALA A 351 3.37 -4.23 11.14
CA ALA A 351 3.17 -4.48 12.56
C ALA A 351 4.50 -4.63 13.31
N THR A 352 5.53 -5.23 12.70
CA THR A 352 6.89 -5.25 13.26
C THR A 352 7.43 -3.83 13.48
N LEU A 353 7.24 -2.91 12.54
CA LEU A 353 7.68 -1.52 12.70
C LEU A 353 7.01 -0.86 13.92
N THR A 354 5.71 -1.05 14.11
CA THR A 354 5.01 -0.46 15.28
C THR A 354 5.51 -1.06 16.59
N ARG A 355 5.81 -2.35 16.62
CA ARG A 355 6.37 -3.02 17.80
C ARG A 355 7.79 -2.54 18.13
N LEU A 356 8.61 -2.32 17.13
CA LEU A 356 9.94 -1.72 17.30
C LEU A 356 9.85 -0.29 17.84
N LEU A 357 8.90 0.52 17.34
CA LEU A 357 8.64 1.87 17.85
C LEU A 357 8.24 1.83 19.33
N VAL A 358 7.27 0.99 19.70
CA VAL A 358 6.85 0.84 21.10
C VAL A 358 8.03 0.43 21.98
N ARG A 359 8.83 -0.55 21.56
CA ARG A 359 10.03 -0.97 22.29
C ARG A 359 11.05 0.16 22.46
N SER A 360 11.18 1.05 21.49
CA SER A 360 12.09 2.21 21.61
C SER A 360 11.59 3.27 22.58
N LEU A 361 10.28 3.30 22.86
CA LEU A 361 9.64 4.25 23.77
C LEU A 361 9.63 3.76 25.23
N ILE A 362 9.74 2.46 25.46
CA ILE A 362 9.76 1.87 26.79
C ILE A 362 11.22 1.86 27.30
N PRO A 363 11.47 2.34 28.55
CA PRO A 363 12.82 2.39 29.13
C PRO A 363 13.49 1.01 29.28
#